data_39c7a77fcf1aa1e4f6de275a67b51ba8
#
_entry.id   39c7a77fcf1aa1e4f6de275a67b51ba8
#
_cell.length_a   1.000
_cell.length_b   1.000
_cell.length_c   1.000
_cell.angle_alpha   90.00
_cell.angle_beta   90.00
_cell.angle_gamma   90.00
#
_symmetry.space_group_name_H-M   'P 1'
#
loop_
_entity.id
_entity.type
_entity.pdbx_description
1 polymer ?
#
loop_
_entity_poly.entity_id
_entity_poly.type
_entity_poly.pdbx_seq_one_letter_code
_entity_poly.pdbx_strand_id
1 'polypeptide(L)'
;CDKTEQTVYCLERATGEIKFSVLTPFENPSGLAFHKNSETGEEVLYVAYAGEELYIRDDPNSEDPFQLTKRDRTFIHPLSFHYNEAECYALSNGFLIEMSYVEELSPLDEVEIDNLEWRIALPSETHRQKVRKITPVGMPFTEEIVEGERVAVFKFDRLMKGERRIFGWKALLEVRSIKYQLSPQDVEKIPKLSPEFEAKYLVDNDNLAMDTEIVRSAAVASIGTETNILRQLLSIRNFVYDQLSYGIRPHIDTPDIVLRRGIGSCGEYVGLLLALARLNRIACRTIGRYKCPAFADRKGVPLEPDFNHVWLEFYIPGFGWVPMESNPDDIQDRGPYPLRFFMGLAWYHVEIGKGIRFQSLSSGGVPLKKEDVSVGTLAINHVRFTILEELM
;
A
#
# COMPACT_ATOMS: atom_id res chain seq x y z
N CYS A 1 14.16 0.61 -19.77
CA CYS A 1 13.71 0.95 -18.42
C CYS A 1 13.47 2.45 -18.30
N ASP A 2 12.62 2.80 -17.39
CA ASP A 2 12.31 4.19 -17.05
C ASP A 2 12.61 4.42 -15.57
N LYS A 3 13.46 5.43 -15.30
CA LYS A 3 13.93 5.76 -13.95
C LYS A 3 12.78 6.30 -13.07
N THR A 4 11.98 7.20 -13.61
CA THR A 4 10.88 7.86 -12.90
C THR A 4 9.74 6.89 -12.63
N GLU A 5 9.46 6.04 -13.61
CA GLU A 5 8.40 5.03 -13.52
C GLU A 5 8.83 3.77 -12.74
N GLN A 6 10.09 3.65 -12.35
CA GLN A 6 10.62 2.44 -11.68
C GLN A 6 10.25 1.16 -12.44
N THR A 7 10.29 1.20 -13.77
CA THR A 7 9.65 0.20 -14.62
C THR A 7 10.57 -0.24 -15.77
N VAL A 8 10.52 -1.52 -16.08
CA VAL A 8 11.04 -2.10 -17.32
C VAL A 8 9.87 -2.44 -18.22
N TYR A 9 9.90 -1.96 -19.46
CA TYR A 9 8.86 -2.21 -20.46
C TYR A 9 9.29 -3.30 -21.45
N CYS A 10 8.40 -4.25 -21.69
CA CYS A 10 8.49 -5.18 -22.80
C CYS A 10 7.66 -4.65 -23.97
N LEU A 11 8.31 -4.39 -25.07
CA LEU A 11 7.67 -3.80 -26.26
C LEU A 11 7.59 -4.81 -27.40
N GLU A 12 6.51 -4.74 -28.17
CA GLU A 12 6.45 -5.40 -29.46
C GLU A 12 7.42 -4.71 -30.43
N ARG A 13 8.35 -5.47 -30.95
CA ARG A 13 9.44 -4.93 -31.79
C ARG A 13 8.96 -4.25 -33.07
N ALA A 14 7.87 -4.76 -33.64
CA ALA A 14 7.36 -4.25 -34.94
C ALA A 14 6.55 -2.96 -34.77
N THR A 15 5.80 -2.82 -33.68
CA THR A 15 4.84 -1.71 -33.47
C THR A 15 5.30 -0.72 -32.44
N GLY A 16 6.18 -1.12 -31.50
CA GLY A 16 6.57 -0.35 -30.32
C GLY A 16 5.50 -0.35 -29.22
N GLU A 17 4.43 -1.12 -29.38
CA GLU A 17 3.39 -1.24 -28.36
C GLU A 17 3.91 -1.96 -27.10
N ILE A 18 3.48 -1.49 -25.93
CA ILE A 18 3.82 -2.11 -24.67
C ILE A 18 3.00 -3.40 -24.51
N LYS A 19 3.68 -4.53 -24.47
CA LYS A 19 3.05 -5.83 -24.18
C LYS A 19 2.76 -5.99 -22.70
N PHE A 20 3.75 -5.67 -21.87
CA PHE A 20 3.62 -5.62 -20.43
C PHE A 20 4.73 -4.74 -19.82
N SER A 21 4.56 -4.41 -18.58
CA SER A 21 5.53 -3.64 -17.81
C SER A 21 5.83 -4.34 -16.48
N VAL A 22 7.08 -4.24 -16.02
CA VAL A 22 7.55 -4.87 -14.79
C VAL A 22 8.01 -3.77 -13.85
N LEU A 23 7.35 -3.65 -12.71
CA LEU A 23 7.79 -2.76 -11.64
C LEU A 23 9.06 -3.34 -11.00
N THR A 24 10.17 -2.60 -11.05
CA THR A 24 11.44 -3.11 -10.51
C THR A 24 11.45 -3.14 -8.99
N PRO A 25 12.23 -4.08 -8.37
CA PRO A 25 12.30 -4.18 -6.92
C PRO A 25 12.97 -2.97 -6.25
N PHE A 26 13.79 -2.24 -6.98
CA PHE A 26 14.49 -1.04 -6.51
C PHE A 26 14.15 0.17 -7.35
N GLU A 27 14.32 1.34 -6.77
CA GLU A 27 14.11 2.61 -7.45
C GLU A 27 15.28 2.95 -8.40
N ASN A 28 15.04 3.89 -9.31
CA ASN A 28 16.01 4.45 -10.22
C ASN A 28 16.69 3.45 -11.18
N PRO A 29 15.97 2.55 -11.88
CA PRO A 29 16.56 1.71 -12.92
C PRO A 29 17.14 2.59 -14.04
N SER A 30 18.41 2.35 -14.41
CA SER A 30 19.16 3.21 -15.33
C SER A 30 19.74 2.48 -16.54
N GLY A 31 19.76 1.16 -16.52
CA GLY A 31 20.31 0.35 -17.63
C GLY A 31 19.84 -1.09 -17.59
N LEU A 32 19.88 -1.77 -18.72
CA LEU A 32 19.49 -3.17 -18.89
C LEU A 32 20.54 -3.94 -19.64
N ALA A 33 20.80 -5.19 -19.22
CA ALA A 33 21.62 -6.14 -19.94
C ALA A 33 21.10 -7.56 -19.76
N PHE A 34 21.09 -8.34 -20.84
CA PHE A 34 20.93 -9.78 -20.76
C PHE A 34 22.30 -10.44 -20.61
N HIS A 35 22.40 -11.36 -19.68
CA HIS A 35 23.56 -12.24 -19.53
C HIS A 35 23.11 -13.70 -19.63
N LYS A 36 23.79 -14.44 -20.48
CA LYS A 36 23.61 -15.89 -20.58
C LYS A 36 24.63 -16.58 -19.69
N ASN A 37 24.12 -17.28 -18.68
CA ASN A 37 24.98 -18.11 -17.85
C ASN A 37 25.63 -19.22 -18.72
N SER A 38 26.95 -19.25 -18.77
CA SER A 38 27.68 -20.19 -19.62
C SER A 38 27.54 -21.65 -19.16
N GLU A 39 27.21 -21.91 -17.89
CA GLU A 39 27.09 -23.25 -17.31
C GLU A 39 25.67 -23.80 -17.42
N THR A 40 24.66 -22.99 -17.10
CA THR A 40 23.24 -23.41 -17.14
C THR A 40 22.55 -23.11 -18.46
N GLY A 41 23.10 -22.20 -19.26
CA GLY A 41 22.49 -21.71 -20.49
C GLY A 41 21.30 -20.79 -20.29
N GLU A 42 20.96 -20.46 -19.05
CA GLU A 42 19.87 -19.56 -18.70
C GLU A 42 20.20 -18.12 -19.03
N GLU A 43 19.24 -17.40 -19.57
CA GLU A 43 19.35 -15.97 -19.81
C GLU A 43 18.73 -15.21 -18.64
N VAL A 44 19.53 -14.34 -18.02
CA VAL A 44 19.11 -13.51 -16.89
C VAL A 44 19.13 -12.04 -17.32
N LEU A 45 18.04 -11.35 -17.06
CA LEU A 45 17.96 -9.90 -17.23
C LEU A 45 18.55 -9.22 -16.00
N TYR A 46 19.55 -8.38 -16.22
CA TYR A 46 20.14 -7.52 -15.19
C TYR A 46 19.70 -6.10 -15.38
N VAL A 47 19.41 -5.43 -14.27
CA VAL A 47 19.10 -4.01 -14.20
C VAL A 47 20.18 -3.29 -13.43
N ALA A 48 20.73 -2.20 -13.99
CA ALA A 48 21.54 -1.27 -13.27
C ALA A 48 20.66 -0.23 -12.59
N TYR A 49 20.91 0.05 -11.33
CA TYR A 49 20.18 1.03 -10.53
C TYR A 49 21.14 2.16 -10.13
N ALA A 50 20.77 3.40 -10.42
CA ALA A 50 21.47 4.54 -9.92
C ALA A 50 21.14 4.72 -8.43
N GLY A 51 22.10 4.48 -7.57
CA GLY A 51 21.96 4.74 -6.14
C GLY A 51 21.89 6.24 -5.85
N GLU A 52 21.33 6.59 -4.70
CA GLU A 52 21.39 7.95 -4.19
C GLU A 52 22.85 8.37 -3.98
N GLU A 53 23.15 9.61 -4.36
CA GLU A 53 24.44 10.20 -4.15
C GLU A 53 24.63 10.48 -2.66
N LEU A 54 25.50 9.71 -2.00
CA LEU A 54 25.90 10.05 -0.65
C LEU A 54 26.96 11.16 -0.67
N TYR A 55 26.60 12.25 -0.04
CA TYR A 55 27.60 13.23 0.37
C TYR A 55 28.30 12.70 1.62
N ILE A 56 29.52 12.23 1.45
CA ILE A 56 30.37 11.86 2.58
C ILE A 56 31.21 13.10 2.90
N ARG A 57 31.08 13.56 4.13
CA ARG A 57 32.05 14.46 4.69
C ARG A 57 33.33 13.65 4.83
N ASP A 58 34.37 14.06 4.06
CA ASP A 58 35.76 13.80 4.29
C ASP A 58 36.51 12.83 3.40
N ASP A 59 37.43 13.41 2.71
CA ASP A 59 38.82 13.01 2.80
C ASP A 59 39.42 13.69 4.06
N PRO A 60 39.85 12.97 5.11
CA PRO A 60 40.49 13.58 6.28
C PRO A 60 41.81 14.30 5.96
N ASN A 61 42.31 14.12 4.72
CA ASN A 61 43.49 14.79 4.20
C ASN A 61 43.13 15.96 3.28
N SER A 62 41.86 16.30 3.12
CA SER A 62 41.42 17.45 2.34
C SER A 62 41.78 18.75 3.07
N GLU A 63 42.34 19.71 2.34
CA GLU A 63 42.58 21.06 2.85
C GLU A 63 41.30 21.82 3.17
N ASP A 64 40.14 21.38 2.58
CA ASP A 64 38.81 21.90 2.88
C ASP A 64 38.00 20.90 3.73
N PRO A 65 37.85 21.13 5.06
CA PRO A 65 37.15 20.25 5.94
C PRO A 65 35.62 20.21 5.69
N PHE A 66 35.10 21.05 4.78
CA PHE A 66 33.68 21.10 4.39
C PHE A 66 33.45 20.53 2.99
N GLN A 67 34.49 20.02 2.32
CA GLN A 67 34.31 19.39 1.01
C GLN A 67 33.51 18.10 1.13
N LEU A 68 32.36 18.09 0.47
CA LEU A 68 31.50 16.92 0.35
C LEU A 68 31.92 16.10 -0.86
N THR A 69 32.33 14.87 -0.64
CA THR A 69 32.65 13.94 -1.74
C THR A 69 31.40 13.14 -2.12
N LYS A 70 31.07 13.20 -3.39
CA LYS A 70 29.99 12.43 -4.00
C LYS A 70 30.45 11.01 -4.28
N ARG A 71 29.75 9.98 -3.76
CA ARG A 71 30.01 8.58 -4.12
C ARG A 71 28.90 8.03 -4.99
N ASP A 72 29.28 7.47 -6.13
CA ASP A 72 28.41 6.66 -6.95
C ASP A 72 28.07 5.36 -6.22
N ARG A 73 26.76 5.08 -6.07
CA ARG A 73 26.22 3.84 -5.50
C ARG A 73 25.48 3.01 -6.54
N THR A 74 25.81 3.17 -7.79
CA THR A 74 25.25 2.31 -8.83
C THR A 74 25.54 0.84 -8.51
N PHE A 75 24.51 0.03 -8.55
CA PHE A 75 24.62 -1.42 -8.40
C PHE A 75 23.84 -2.12 -9.51
N ILE A 76 24.20 -3.37 -9.77
CA ILE A 76 23.56 -4.23 -10.78
C ILE A 76 22.87 -5.38 -10.05
N HIS A 77 21.62 -5.64 -10.42
CA HIS A 77 20.81 -6.66 -9.78
C HIS A 77 20.02 -7.46 -10.81
N PRO A 78 19.89 -8.79 -10.67
CA PRO A 78 19.06 -9.59 -11.56
C PRO A 78 17.58 -9.22 -11.37
N LEU A 79 16.84 -9.13 -12.47
CA LEU A 79 15.41 -8.95 -12.49
C LEU A 79 14.75 -10.28 -12.89
N SER A 80 14.13 -10.93 -11.92
CA SER A 80 13.22 -12.04 -12.15
C SER A 80 11.80 -11.52 -12.31
N PHE A 81 11.05 -12.01 -13.28
CA PHE A 81 9.67 -11.63 -13.45
C PHE A 81 8.83 -12.75 -14.06
N HIS A 82 7.53 -12.68 -13.81
CA HIS A 82 6.54 -13.57 -14.41
C HIS A 82 5.38 -12.72 -14.91
N TYR A 83 5.05 -12.81 -16.20
CA TYR A 83 3.91 -12.18 -16.80
C TYR A 83 2.74 -13.15 -16.93
N ASN A 84 1.61 -12.82 -16.32
CA ASN A 84 0.34 -13.51 -16.48
C ASN A 84 -0.50 -12.79 -17.54
N GLU A 85 -0.49 -13.32 -18.76
CA GLU A 85 -1.20 -12.72 -19.89
C GLU A 85 -2.72 -12.75 -19.70
N ALA A 86 -3.26 -13.80 -19.06
CA ALA A 86 -4.71 -13.97 -18.88
C ALA A 86 -5.30 -12.95 -17.90
N GLU A 87 -4.53 -12.52 -16.92
CA GLU A 87 -4.94 -11.55 -15.89
C GLU A 87 -4.24 -10.20 -16.05
N CYS A 88 -3.47 -10.03 -17.13
CA CYS A 88 -2.82 -8.78 -17.52
C CYS A 88 -1.92 -8.15 -16.44
N TYR A 89 -1.13 -8.95 -15.70
CA TYR A 89 -0.17 -8.41 -14.74
C TYR A 89 1.20 -9.08 -14.83
N ALA A 90 2.22 -8.37 -14.42
CA ALA A 90 3.56 -8.92 -14.20
C ALA A 90 3.92 -8.85 -12.71
N LEU A 91 4.49 -9.95 -12.20
CA LEU A 91 5.14 -10.00 -10.90
C LEU A 91 6.65 -9.88 -11.10
N SER A 92 7.35 -9.17 -10.22
CA SER A 92 8.81 -9.16 -10.22
C SER A 92 9.38 -9.75 -8.93
N ASN A 93 10.69 -9.62 -8.71
CA ASN A 93 11.40 -10.13 -7.55
C ASN A 93 10.57 -9.97 -6.28
N GLY A 94 10.53 -11.00 -5.49
CA GLY A 94 9.84 -11.03 -4.21
C GLY A 94 10.80 -11.14 -3.05
N PHE A 95 10.24 -11.01 -1.87
CA PHE A 95 10.96 -11.15 -0.63
C PHE A 95 10.17 -11.98 0.35
N LEU A 96 10.87 -12.88 1.05
CA LEU A 96 10.35 -13.54 2.23
C LEU A 96 10.56 -12.60 3.41
N ILE A 97 9.45 -12.18 4.02
CA ILE A 97 9.42 -11.18 5.09
C ILE A 97 8.75 -11.77 6.31
N GLU A 98 9.36 -11.62 7.46
CA GLU A 98 8.67 -11.81 8.74
C GLU A 98 8.12 -10.45 9.17
N MET A 99 6.81 -10.35 9.38
CA MET A 99 6.15 -9.19 9.96
C MET A 99 5.59 -9.55 11.32
N SER A 100 5.80 -8.72 12.33
CA SER A 100 5.13 -8.81 13.62
C SER A 100 4.29 -7.56 13.88
N TYR A 101 3.08 -7.78 14.38
CA TYR A 101 2.18 -6.76 14.90
C TYR A 101 1.80 -7.13 16.33
N VAL A 102 2.21 -6.33 17.28
CA VAL A 102 2.06 -6.63 18.72
C VAL A 102 1.48 -5.42 19.42
N GLU A 103 0.45 -5.64 20.22
CA GLU A 103 -0.10 -4.67 21.16
C GLU A 103 0.50 -4.90 22.55
N GLU A 104 1.08 -3.85 23.10
CA GLU A 104 1.44 -3.76 24.51
C GLU A 104 0.31 -3.06 25.25
N LEU A 105 -0.50 -3.85 25.94
CA LEU A 105 -1.59 -3.34 26.75
C LEU A 105 -1.02 -2.55 27.91
N SER A 106 -1.33 -1.28 27.96
CA SER A 106 -0.91 -0.34 28.99
C SER A 106 -1.95 0.78 29.10
N PRO A 107 -3.15 0.49 29.68
CA PRO A 107 -4.22 1.48 29.75
C PRO A 107 -3.73 2.76 30.42
N LEU A 108 -3.92 3.89 29.73
CA LEU A 108 -3.55 5.21 30.25
C LEU A 108 -4.54 5.68 31.34
N ASP A 109 -5.78 5.22 31.23
CA ASP A 109 -6.86 5.55 32.15
C ASP A 109 -7.25 4.37 33.03
N GLU A 110 -7.99 4.64 34.11
CA GLU A 110 -8.58 3.64 34.98
C GLU A 110 -9.81 2.97 34.30
N VAL A 111 -9.56 2.21 33.24
CA VAL A 111 -10.60 1.56 32.45
C VAL A 111 -10.72 0.09 32.89
N GLU A 112 -11.95 -0.33 33.17
CA GLU A 112 -12.33 -1.75 33.34
C GLU A 112 -13.37 -2.10 32.28
N ILE A 113 -13.11 -3.17 31.52
CA ILE A 113 -14.01 -3.61 30.45
C ILE A 113 -14.23 -5.11 30.59
N ASP A 114 -15.50 -5.50 30.76
CA ASP A 114 -15.89 -6.90 30.81
C ASP A 114 -16.12 -7.45 29.38
N ASN A 115 -15.81 -8.73 29.18
CA ASN A 115 -15.98 -9.44 27.92
C ASN A 115 -15.47 -8.68 26.70
N LEU A 116 -14.23 -8.16 26.80
CA LEU A 116 -13.58 -7.42 25.71
C LEU A 116 -13.15 -8.40 24.62
N GLU A 117 -13.58 -8.13 23.40
CA GLU A 117 -13.05 -8.74 22.18
C GLU A 117 -12.25 -7.69 21.41
N TRP A 118 -10.98 -8.02 21.14
CA TRP A 118 -10.09 -7.21 20.35
C TRP A 118 -9.79 -7.91 19.03
N ARG A 119 -10.25 -7.33 17.94
CA ARG A 119 -10.08 -7.86 16.58
C ARG A 119 -8.97 -7.14 15.88
N ILE A 120 -8.05 -7.89 15.26
CA ILE A 120 -6.92 -7.36 14.47
C ILE A 120 -6.90 -8.11 13.14
N ALA A 121 -6.93 -7.37 12.03
CA ALA A 121 -6.83 -7.96 10.70
C ALA A 121 -5.50 -8.69 10.52
N LEU A 122 -5.54 -9.80 9.80
CA LEU A 122 -4.38 -10.59 9.43
C LEU A 122 -3.96 -10.26 7.98
N PRO A 123 -2.71 -10.55 7.59
CA PRO A 123 -2.27 -10.40 6.22
C PRO A 123 -3.13 -11.18 5.23
N SER A 124 -3.47 -10.53 4.11
CA SER A 124 -4.34 -11.06 3.06
C SER A 124 -3.58 -11.98 2.11
N GLU A 125 -4.28 -12.98 1.53
CA GLU A 125 -3.78 -13.76 0.39
C GLU A 125 -4.12 -13.05 -0.91
N THR A 126 -3.11 -12.83 -1.78
CA THR A 126 -3.31 -12.15 -3.07
C THR A 126 -2.42 -12.76 -4.16
N HIS A 127 -2.51 -12.28 -5.39
CA HIS A 127 -1.62 -12.72 -6.48
C HIS A 127 -0.13 -12.47 -6.16
N ARG A 128 0.15 -11.37 -5.45
CA ARG A 128 1.50 -10.92 -5.12
C ARG A 128 1.96 -11.22 -3.70
N GLN A 129 1.04 -11.58 -2.79
CA GLN A 129 1.33 -11.86 -1.39
C GLN A 129 0.81 -13.23 -0.97
N LYS A 130 1.71 -14.06 -0.44
CA LYS A 130 1.40 -15.38 0.11
C LYS A 130 1.70 -15.44 1.59
N VAL A 131 0.73 -15.89 2.38
CA VAL A 131 0.87 -16.05 3.83
C VAL A 131 1.36 -17.47 4.13
N ARG A 132 2.64 -17.63 4.39
CA ARG A 132 3.25 -18.94 4.67
C ARG A 132 2.91 -19.47 6.06
N LYS A 133 2.85 -18.57 7.03
CA LYS A 133 2.58 -18.91 8.43
C LYS A 133 2.11 -17.70 9.22
N ILE A 134 1.16 -17.90 10.13
CA ILE A 134 0.81 -16.94 11.18
C ILE A 134 0.93 -17.64 12.52
N THR A 135 1.50 -16.94 13.50
CA THR A 135 1.65 -17.42 14.87
C THR A 135 1.21 -16.35 15.86
N PRO A 136 0.52 -16.71 16.93
CA PRO A 136 0.20 -15.77 18.00
C PRO A 136 1.46 -15.32 18.74
N VAL A 137 1.41 -14.10 19.26
CA VAL A 137 2.42 -13.53 20.18
C VAL A 137 1.73 -13.19 21.48
N GLY A 138 2.29 -13.64 22.60
CA GLY A 138 1.77 -13.41 23.95
C GLY A 138 0.51 -14.20 24.27
N MET A 139 -0.60 -13.93 23.61
CA MET A 139 -1.88 -14.62 23.80
C MET A 139 -2.28 -15.40 22.55
N PRO A 140 -2.99 -16.54 22.71
CA PRO A 140 -3.65 -17.18 21.58
C PRO A 140 -4.83 -16.33 21.09
N PHE A 141 -5.18 -16.51 19.82
CA PHE A 141 -6.38 -15.94 19.22
C PHE A 141 -7.19 -16.99 18.48
N THR A 142 -8.45 -16.70 18.21
CA THR A 142 -9.27 -17.44 17.25
C THR A 142 -9.31 -16.67 15.94
N GLU A 143 -9.35 -17.38 14.81
CA GLU A 143 -9.52 -16.74 13.51
C GLU A 143 -10.99 -16.67 13.12
N GLU A 144 -11.40 -15.53 12.61
CA GLU A 144 -12.70 -15.32 11.97
C GLU A 144 -12.50 -14.77 10.55
N ILE A 145 -13.50 -15.00 9.70
CA ILE A 145 -13.57 -14.40 8.37
C ILE A 145 -14.59 -13.27 8.40
N VAL A 146 -14.13 -12.06 8.09
CA VAL A 146 -14.97 -10.86 7.98
C VAL A 146 -14.85 -10.34 6.55
N GLU A 147 -15.95 -10.37 5.80
CA GLU A 147 -16.00 -9.92 4.41
C GLU A 147 -14.94 -10.54 3.47
N GLY A 148 -14.57 -11.79 3.74
CA GLY A 148 -13.54 -12.53 3.00
C GLY A 148 -12.11 -12.36 3.53
N GLU A 149 -11.88 -11.47 4.48
CA GLU A 149 -10.59 -11.24 5.10
C GLU A 149 -10.45 -11.97 6.44
N ARG A 150 -9.23 -12.42 6.75
CA ARG A 150 -8.90 -13.11 8.01
C ARG A 150 -8.69 -12.10 9.13
N VAL A 151 -9.23 -12.40 10.30
CA VAL A 151 -9.15 -11.54 11.48
C VAL A 151 -8.77 -12.39 12.70
N ALA A 152 -7.76 -11.97 13.44
CA ALA A 152 -7.41 -12.53 14.74
C ALA A 152 -8.31 -11.91 15.82
N VAL A 153 -8.97 -12.74 16.62
CA VAL A 153 -9.85 -12.33 17.71
C VAL A 153 -9.23 -12.73 19.04
N PHE A 154 -8.83 -11.73 19.83
CA PHE A 154 -8.34 -11.87 21.18
C PHE A 154 -9.46 -11.61 22.16
N LYS A 155 -9.67 -12.51 23.12
CA LYS A 155 -10.75 -12.43 24.11
C LYS A 155 -10.18 -12.22 25.51
N PHE A 156 -10.76 -11.25 26.20
CA PHE A 156 -10.46 -10.93 27.59
C PHE A 156 -11.77 -11.02 28.37
N ASP A 157 -11.85 -11.93 29.35
CA ASP A 157 -13.05 -12.03 30.21
C ASP A 157 -13.30 -10.69 30.91
N ARG A 158 -12.23 -10.10 31.41
CA ARG A 158 -12.20 -8.76 31.99
C ARG A 158 -10.85 -8.11 31.79
N LEU A 159 -10.83 -6.89 31.30
CA LEU A 159 -9.66 -6.02 31.30
C LEU A 159 -9.66 -5.25 32.62
N MET A 160 -8.60 -5.47 33.40
CA MET A 160 -8.46 -4.85 34.73
C MET A 160 -7.63 -3.58 34.64
N LYS A 161 -7.93 -2.64 35.54
CA LYS A 161 -7.13 -1.44 35.77
C LYS A 161 -5.65 -1.81 35.95
N GLY A 162 -4.76 -1.14 35.24
CA GLY A 162 -3.30 -1.34 35.32
C GLY A 162 -2.81 -2.69 34.81
N GLU A 163 -3.66 -3.44 34.11
CA GLU A 163 -3.26 -4.70 33.48
C GLU A 163 -2.22 -4.47 32.41
N ARG A 164 -1.19 -5.32 32.37
CA ARG A 164 -0.14 -5.28 31.36
C ARG A 164 -0.07 -6.63 30.66
N ARG A 165 -0.27 -6.64 29.36
CA ARG A 165 -0.14 -7.84 28.50
C ARG A 165 0.43 -7.46 27.15
N ILE A 166 1.08 -8.45 26.57
CA ILE A 166 1.50 -8.38 25.17
C ILE A 166 0.66 -9.39 24.39
N PHE A 167 0.06 -8.99 23.29
CA PHE A 167 -0.66 -9.87 22.39
C PHE A 167 -0.59 -9.36 20.95
N GLY A 168 -0.76 -10.26 20.02
CA GLY A 168 -0.68 -9.93 18.61
C GLY A 168 -0.35 -11.15 17.78
N TRP A 169 0.22 -10.91 16.60
CA TRP A 169 0.60 -11.96 15.67
C TRP A 169 1.93 -11.68 15.00
N LYS A 170 2.54 -12.76 14.52
CA LYS A 170 3.72 -12.76 13.66
C LYS A 170 3.37 -13.55 12.40
N ALA A 171 3.66 -13.00 11.24
CA ALA A 171 3.39 -13.61 9.94
C ALA A 171 4.67 -13.75 9.13
N LEU A 172 4.80 -14.88 8.44
CA LEU A 172 5.81 -15.12 7.42
C LEU A 172 5.15 -14.98 6.05
N LEU A 173 5.63 -14.02 5.26
CA LEU A 173 5.01 -13.57 4.02
C LEU A 173 5.99 -13.68 2.86
N GLU A 174 5.52 -14.17 1.71
CA GLU A 174 6.18 -13.93 0.43
C GLU A 174 5.46 -12.76 -0.24
N VAL A 175 6.18 -11.69 -0.54
CA VAL A 175 5.60 -10.49 -1.16
C VAL A 175 6.40 -10.13 -2.41
N ARG A 176 5.70 -9.88 -3.53
CA ARG A 176 6.28 -9.51 -4.83
C ARG A 176 5.76 -8.14 -5.27
N SER A 177 6.53 -7.44 -6.10
CA SER A 177 5.98 -6.29 -6.82
C SER A 177 5.00 -6.78 -7.89
N ILE A 178 3.96 -5.98 -8.13
CA ILE A 178 2.97 -6.26 -9.19
C ILE A 178 2.75 -5.00 -10.04
N LYS A 179 2.59 -5.19 -11.33
CA LYS A 179 2.17 -4.14 -12.27
C LYS A 179 1.16 -4.71 -13.25
N TYR A 180 -0.03 -4.13 -13.28
CA TYR A 180 -1.05 -4.46 -14.27
C TYR A 180 -0.81 -3.69 -15.56
N GLN A 181 -1.07 -4.36 -16.67
CA GLN A 181 -1.01 -3.79 -18.02
C GLN A 181 -2.41 -3.80 -18.62
N LEU A 182 -3.21 -2.81 -18.26
CA LEU A 182 -4.53 -2.57 -18.82
C LEU A 182 -4.52 -1.24 -19.57
N SER A 183 -5.03 -1.26 -20.78
CA SER A 183 -5.22 -0.07 -21.62
C SER A 183 -6.66 0.42 -21.58
N PRO A 184 -6.95 1.67 -21.93
CA PRO A 184 -8.31 2.14 -22.07
C PRO A 184 -9.18 1.31 -23.02
N GLN A 185 -8.58 0.69 -24.05
CA GLN A 185 -9.28 -0.17 -25.00
C GLN A 185 -9.80 -1.46 -24.35
N ASP A 186 -9.04 -2.04 -23.41
CA ASP A 186 -9.42 -3.27 -22.71
C ASP A 186 -10.67 -3.09 -21.86
N VAL A 187 -10.98 -1.86 -21.46
CA VAL A 187 -12.08 -1.50 -20.56
C VAL A 187 -13.18 -0.64 -21.23
N GLU A 188 -13.21 -0.55 -22.56
CA GLU A 188 -14.28 0.17 -23.28
C GLU A 188 -15.66 -0.45 -23.06
N LYS A 189 -15.72 -1.77 -22.91
CA LYS A 189 -16.95 -2.55 -22.74
C LYS A 189 -16.88 -3.37 -21.48
N ILE A 190 -17.10 -2.72 -20.34
CA ILE A 190 -17.15 -3.40 -19.05
C ILE A 190 -18.59 -3.73 -18.63
N PRO A 191 -18.83 -4.86 -17.94
CA PRO A 191 -20.14 -5.17 -17.39
C PRO A 191 -20.56 -4.14 -16.33
N LYS A 192 -21.87 -4.01 -16.12
CA LYS A 192 -22.39 -3.20 -15.02
C LYS A 192 -22.12 -3.90 -13.68
N LEU A 193 -21.90 -3.12 -12.64
CA LEU A 193 -21.86 -3.64 -11.28
C LEU A 193 -23.22 -4.21 -10.87
N SER A 194 -23.22 -5.24 -10.01
CA SER A 194 -24.49 -5.73 -9.44
C SER A 194 -25.02 -4.73 -8.39
N PRO A 195 -26.33 -4.69 -8.17
CA PRO A 195 -26.91 -3.80 -7.15
C PRO A 195 -26.32 -4.02 -5.74
N GLU A 196 -26.03 -5.27 -5.37
CA GLU A 196 -25.43 -5.62 -4.09
C GLU A 196 -23.99 -5.08 -4.00
N PHE A 197 -23.24 -5.15 -5.09
CA PHE A 197 -21.88 -4.62 -5.15
C PHE A 197 -21.89 -3.08 -5.08
N GLU A 198 -22.79 -2.43 -5.79
CA GLU A 198 -22.99 -0.98 -5.70
C GLU A 198 -23.38 -0.53 -4.30
N ALA A 199 -24.33 -1.23 -3.66
CA ALA A 199 -24.77 -0.94 -2.29
C ALA A 199 -23.65 -1.07 -1.26
N LYS A 200 -22.61 -1.87 -1.56
CA LYS A 200 -21.47 -2.06 -0.68
C LYS A 200 -20.36 -1.03 -0.92
N TYR A 201 -20.02 -0.75 -2.18
CA TYR A 201 -18.79 -0.03 -2.54
C TYR A 201 -19.00 1.36 -3.15
N LEU A 202 -20.24 1.79 -3.41
CA LEU A 202 -20.57 3.11 -3.94
C LEU A 202 -21.28 4.01 -2.93
N VAL A 203 -21.19 3.69 -1.66
CA VAL A 203 -21.84 4.41 -0.56
C VAL A 203 -20.83 5.10 0.35
N ASP A 204 -21.28 6.08 1.09
CA ASP A 204 -20.48 6.73 2.14
C ASP A 204 -20.53 5.92 3.44
N ASN A 205 -19.71 4.89 3.54
CA ASN A 205 -19.56 4.06 4.72
C ASN A 205 -18.23 4.29 5.47
N ASP A 206 -17.41 5.24 4.97
CA ASP A 206 -16.09 5.56 5.51
C ASP A 206 -15.98 7.03 5.99
N ASN A 207 -17.12 7.71 6.19
CA ASN A 207 -17.19 9.13 6.56
C ASN A 207 -16.48 10.04 5.53
N LEU A 208 -16.85 9.89 4.26
CA LEU A 208 -16.21 10.56 3.12
C LEU A 208 -16.86 11.89 2.76
N ALA A 209 -17.86 12.34 3.52
CA ALA A 209 -18.61 13.60 3.27
C ALA A 209 -19.13 13.73 1.81
N MET A 210 -19.56 12.61 1.21
CA MET A 210 -19.99 12.54 -0.19
C MET A 210 -21.27 13.31 -0.48
N ASP A 211 -22.01 13.70 0.54
CA ASP A 211 -23.23 14.53 0.44
C ASP A 211 -22.95 16.04 0.39
N THR A 212 -21.72 16.46 0.66
CA THR A 212 -21.34 17.88 0.64
C THR A 212 -21.15 18.43 -0.77
N GLU A 213 -21.51 19.70 -0.99
CA GLU A 213 -21.41 20.34 -2.29
C GLU A 213 -19.96 20.41 -2.81
N ILE A 214 -19.01 20.68 -1.93
CA ILE A 214 -17.59 20.78 -2.32
C ILE A 214 -17.04 19.45 -2.85
N VAL A 215 -17.40 18.32 -2.23
CA VAL A 215 -16.95 16.98 -2.66
C VAL A 215 -17.65 16.58 -3.95
N ARG A 216 -18.95 16.86 -4.11
CA ARG A 216 -19.69 16.61 -5.34
C ARG A 216 -19.14 17.43 -6.53
N SER A 217 -18.90 18.73 -6.30
CA SER A 217 -18.32 19.60 -7.33
C SER A 217 -16.92 19.14 -7.73
N ALA A 218 -16.09 18.71 -6.77
CA ALA A 218 -14.77 18.14 -7.04
C ALA A 218 -14.86 16.84 -7.83
N ALA A 219 -15.83 15.97 -7.55
CA ALA A 219 -16.03 14.73 -8.30
C ALA A 219 -16.36 15.00 -9.77
N VAL A 220 -17.22 15.95 -10.05
CA VAL A 220 -17.55 16.35 -11.44
C VAL A 220 -16.33 16.99 -12.11
N ALA A 221 -15.64 17.88 -11.43
CA ALA A 221 -14.49 18.58 -11.98
C ALA A 221 -13.32 17.64 -12.27
N SER A 222 -13.13 16.59 -11.46
CA SER A 222 -12.02 15.66 -11.59
C SER A 222 -12.04 14.79 -12.85
N ILE A 223 -13.22 14.51 -13.42
CA ILE A 223 -13.34 13.69 -14.62
C ILE A 223 -13.80 14.48 -15.88
N GLY A 224 -14.41 15.65 -15.68
CA GLY A 224 -15.01 16.43 -16.77
C GLY A 224 -16.03 15.60 -17.57
N THR A 225 -15.74 15.37 -18.86
CA THR A 225 -16.58 14.58 -19.79
C THR A 225 -16.02 13.18 -20.08
N GLU A 226 -14.97 12.75 -19.37
CA GLU A 226 -14.36 11.44 -19.61
C GLU A 226 -15.30 10.31 -19.15
N THR A 227 -15.37 9.24 -19.94
CA THR A 227 -16.26 8.09 -19.71
C THR A 227 -15.50 6.77 -19.51
N ASN A 228 -14.23 6.71 -19.92
CA ASN A 228 -13.41 5.52 -19.77
C ASN A 228 -12.90 5.41 -18.32
N ILE A 229 -13.17 4.29 -17.65
CA ILE A 229 -12.88 4.09 -16.23
C ILE A 229 -11.40 4.31 -15.87
N LEU A 230 -10.44 3.85 -16.68
CA LEU A 230 -9.02 4.05 -16.39
C LEU A 230 -8.60 5.50 -16.53
N ARG A 231 -9.11 6.20 -17.55
CA ARG A 231 -8.84 7.62 -17.73
C ARG A 231 -9.51 8.46 -16.65
N GLN A 232 -10.73 8.10 -16.22
CA GLN A 232 -11.39 8.75 -15.08
C GLN A 232 -10.56 8.58 -13.80
N LEU A 233 -10.10 7.37 -13.49
CA LEU A 233 -9.28 7.10 -12.30
C LEU A 233 -7.96 7.87 -12.32
N LEU A 234 -7.30 7.91 -13.48
CA LEU A 234 -6.07 8.68 -13.64
C LEU A 234 -6.33 10.18 -13.47
N SER A 235 -7.44 10.66 -14.03
CA SER A 235 -7.86 12.07 -13.90
C SER A 235 -8.19 12.43 -12.45
N ILE A 236 -8.92 11.56 -11.73
CA ILE A 236 -9.22 11.72 -10.29
C ILE A 236 -7.93 11.76 -9.48
N ARG A 237 -7.00 10.82 -9.70
CA ARG A 237 -5.71 10.82 -8.99
C ARG A 237 -4.94 12.11 -9.20
N ASN A 238 -4.80 12.54 -10.44
CA ASN A 238 -4.08 13.75 -10.80
C ASN A 238 -4.77 14.99 -10.22
N PHE A 239 -6.10 15.04 -10.24
CA PHE A 239 -6.87 16.11 -9.60
C PHE A 239 -6.57 16.16 -8.09
N VAL A 240 -6.54 15.03 -7.39
CA VAL A 240 -6.22 14.98 -5.96
C VAL A 240 -4.80 15.49 -5.70
N TYR A 241 -3.82 15.12 -6.51
CA TYR A 241 -2.44 15.58 -6.42
C TYR A 241 -2.33 17.11 -6.69
N ASP A 242 -3.08 17.63 -7.65
CA ASP A 242 -3.13 19.07 -7.91
C ASP A 242 -3.82 19.88 -6.79
N GLN A 243 -4.68 19.23 -5.99
CA GLN A 243 -5.42 19.90 -4.90
C GLN A 243 -4.74 19.82 -3.55
N LEU A 244 -3.90 18.83 -3.31
CA LEU A 244 -3.33 18.56 -2.01
C LEU A 244 -1.80 18.65 -2.03
N SER A 245 -1.26 19.09 -0.91
CA SER A 245 0.15 18.89 -0.56
C SER A 245 0.25 17.90 0.61
N TYR A 246 1.26 17.05 0.59
CA TYR A 246 1.43 16.07 1.66
C TYR A 246 1.81 16.72 2.99
N GLY A 247 1.08 16.39 4.04
CA GLY A 247 1.38 16.87 5.41
C GLY A 247 0.66 16.03 6.46
N ILE A 248 1.41 15.63 7.50
CA ILE A 248 0.89 14.84 8.62
C ILE A 248 0.13 15.74 9.59
N ARG A 249 -1.07 15.28 9.99
CA ARG A 249 -1.92 15.94 10.99
C ARG A 249 -2.25 14.95 12.12
N PRO A 250 -2.60 15.45 13.31
CA PRO A 250 -2.97 14.60 14.45
C PRO A 250 -4.21 13.74 14.21
N HIS A 251 -5.11 14.19 13.33
CA HIS A 251 -6.37 13.52 13.01
C HIS A 251 -6.54 13.42 11.49
N ILE A 252 -7.22 12.38 11.05
CA ILE A 252 -7.69 12.24 9.67
C ILE A 252 -9.01 12.98 9.56
N ASP A 253 -9.05 14.02 8.73
CA ASP A 253 -10.23 14.82 8.46
C ASP A 253 -11.02 14.28 7.27
N THR A 254 -12.28 14.69 7.16
CA THR A 254 -13.15 14.34 6.05
C THR A 254 -12.74 15.04 4.75
N PRO A 255 -13.03 14.46 3.56
CA PRO A 255 -12.66 15.02 2.26
C PRO A 255 -13.06 16.49 2.04
N ASP A 256 -14.19 16.91 2.57
CA ASP A 256 -14.65 18.30 2.44
C ASP A 256 -13.77 19.30 3.21
N ILE A 257 -13.25 18.91 4.39
CA ILE A 257 -12.30 19.69 5.18
C ILE A 257 -10.94 19.70 4.47
N VAL A 258 -10.51 18.54 4.01
CA VAL A 258 -9.21 18.35 3.31
C VAL A 258 -9.14 19.21 2.05
N LEU A 259 -10.19 19.21 1.22
CA LEU A 259 -10.29 20.05 0.02
C LEU A 259 -10.19 21.55 0.32
N ARG A 260 -10.82 22.02 1.42
CA ARG A 260 -10.72 23.43 1.81
C ARG A 260 -9.33 23.81 2.30
N ARG A 261 -8.63 22.87 2.92
CA ARG A 261 -7.31 23.08 3.52
C ARG A 261 -6.16 22.93 2.53
N GLY A 262 -6.29 22.05 1.54
CA GLY A 262 -5.25 21.76 0.56
C GLY A 262 -4.05 20.96 1.10
N ILE A 263 -4.16 20.35 2.27
CA ILE A 263 -3.08 19.55 2.89
C ILE A 263 -3.68 18.28 3.45
N GLY A 264 -3.02 17.13 3.22
CA GLY A 264 -3.46 15.84 3.72
C GLY A 264 -2.34 14.83 3.91
N SER A 265 -2.56 13.86 4.82
CA SER A 265 -1.75 12.66 4.97
C SER A 265 -2.22 11.54 4.03
N CYS A 266 -1.53 10.40 4.00
CA CYS A 266 -1.93 9.25 3.17
C CYS A 266 -3.40 8.84 3.37
N GLY A 267 -3.90 8.85 4.61
CA GLY A 267 -5.30 8.51 4.91
C GLY A 267 -6.29 9.51 4.31
N GLU A 268 -5.95 10.80 4.30
CA GLU A 268 -6.77 11.86 3.72
C GLU A 268 -6.74 11.85 2.20
N TYR A 269 -5.57 11.54 1.58
CA TYR A 269 -5.49 11.28 0.13
C TYR A 269 -6.38 10.10 -0.26
N VAL A 270 -6.29 8.97 0.46
CA VAL A 270 -7.18 7.82 0.23
C VAL A 270 -8.64 8.20 0.40
N GLY A 271 -9.01 8.89 1.47
CA GLY A 271 -10.39 9.32 1.71
C GLY A 271 -10.95 10.15 0.55
N LEU A 272 -10.18 11.11 0.05
CA LEU A 272 -10.59 11.94 -1.08
C LEU A 272 -10.67 11.12 -2.39
N LEU A 273 -9.68 10.27 -2.67
CA LEU A 273 -9.70 9.38 -3.83
C LEU A 273 -10.93 8.45 -3.82
N LEU A 274 -11.27 7.86 -2.65
CA LEU A 274 -12.46 7.04 -2.50
C LEU A 274 -13.75 7.83 -2.76
N ALA A 275 -13.87 9.03 -2.16
CA ALA A 275 -15.07 9.87 -2.34
C ALA A 275 -15.31 10.22 -3.80
N LEU A 276 -14.28 10.72 -4.49
CA LEU A 276 -14.39 11.13 -5.88
C LEU A 276 -14.65 9.94 -6.81
N ALA A 277 -13.99 8.80 -6.59
CA ALA A 277 -14.19 7.58 -7.37
C ALA A 277 -15.62 7.03 -7.19
N ARG A 278 -16.10 6.90 -5.96
CA ARG A 278 -17.47 6.39 -5.66
C ARG A 278 -18.57 7.28 -6.23
N LEU A 279 -18.43 8.61 -6.16
CA LEU A 279 -19.34 9.56 -6.79
C LEU A 279 -19.37 9.44 -8.31
N ASN A 280 -18.26 9.02 -8.92
CA ASN A 280 -18.15 8.72 -10.34
C ASN A 280 -18.43 7.24 -10.67
N ARG A 281 -19.13 6.52 -9.79
CA ARG A 281 -19.57 5.13 -9.98
C ARG A 281 -18.44 4.12 -10.10
N ILE A 282 -17.26 4.43 -9.59
CA ILE A 282 -16.11 3.54 -9.54
C ILE A 282 -15.99 2.96 -8.13
N ALA A 283 -16.19 1.66 -8.02
CA ALA A 283 -16.07 0.97 -6.74
C ALA A 283 -14.60 0.92 -6.29
N CYS A 284 -14.36 1.24 -5.03
CA CYS A 284 -13.02 1.26 -4.45
C CYS A 284 -13.05 0.96 -2.96
N ARG A 285 -11.92 0.47 -2.44
CA ARG A 285 -11.74 0.13 -1.03
C ARG A 285 -10.33 0.47 -0.54
N THR A 286 -10.20 0.76 0.76
CA THR A 286 -8.91 1.02 1.42
C THR A 286 -8.16 -0.28 1.66
N ILE A 287 -6.85 -0.24 1.53
CA ILE A 287 -5.91 -1.30 1.87
C ILE A 287 -4.73 -0.70 2.62
N GLY A 288 -3.98 -1.51 3.23
CA GLY A 288 -2.74 -1.17 3.88
C GLY A 288 -2.64 -2.02 5.14
N ARG A 289 -1.74 -1.80 6.00
CA ARG A 289 -1.63 -0.65 6.89
C ARG A 289 -0.17 -0.21 7.03
N TYR A 290 0.77 -1.02 6.53
CA TYR A 290 2.19 -0.77 6.73
C TYR A 290 2.97 -1.10 5.47
N LYS A 291 4.08 -0.37 5.27
CA LYS A 291 5.13 -0.73 4.33
C LYS A 291 6.34 -1.27 5.07
N CYS A 292 6.91 -2.36 4.58
CA CYS A 292 8.22 -2.80 5.01
C CYS A 292 9.25 -1.74 4.58
N PRO A 293 10.17 -1.32 5.45
CA PRO A 293 11.29 -0.49 5.01
C PRO A 293 12.06 -1.16 3.87
N ALA A 294 12.26 -0.45 2.77
CA ALA A 294 12.80 -0.99 1.52
C ALA A 294 14.33 -1.21 1.53
N PHE A 295 14.87 -1.67 2.66
CA PHE A 295 16.30 -1.95 2.84
C PHE A 295 16.60 -3.43 2.57
N ALA A 296 16.46 -3.86 1.32
CA ALA A 296 16.65 -5.25 0.90
C ALA A 296 18.05 -5.84 1.21
N ASP A 297 19.05 -4.99 1.40
CA ASP A 297 20.40 -5.34 1.81
C ASP A 297 20.53 -5.65 3.31
N ARG A 298 19.56 -5.26 4.13
CA ARG A 298 19.55 -5.50 5.59
C ARG A 298 18.83 -6.77 5.97
N LYS A 299 19.25 -7.90 5.39
CA LYS A 299 18.67 -9.21 5.69
C LYS A 299 18.91 -9.62 7.15
N GLY A 300 17.89 -10.19 7.77
CA GLY A 300 17.92 -10.66 9.16
C GLY A 300 17.89 -9.56 10.24
N VAL A 301 17.80 -8.28 9.85
CA VAL A 301 17.74 -7.16 10.79
C VAL A 301 16.28 -6.75 10.98
N PRO A 302 15.75 -6.70 12.23
CA PRO A 302 14.42 -6.14 12.49
C PRO A 302 14.38 -4.65 12.17
N LEU A 303 13.42 -4.25 11.34
CA LEU A 303 13.19 -2.88 10.89
C LEU A 303 11.83 -2.40 11.38
N GLU A 304 11.75 -1.17 11.80
CA GLU A 304 10.48 -0.51 12.13
C GLU A 304 10.01 0.33 10.95
N PRO A 305 8.72 0.29 10.58
CA PRO A 305 8.19 1.18 9.57
C PRO A 305 8.20 2.63 10.08
N ASP A 306 8.49 3.58 9.22
CA ASP A 306 8.56 4.99 9.59
C ASP A 306 7.21 5.52 10.09
N PHE A 307 6.11 5.00 9.51
CA PHE A 307 4.74 5.38 9.86
C PHE A 307 3.72 4.37 9.32
N ASN A 308 2.48 4.49 9.79
CA ASN A 308 1.33 3.81 9.20
C ASN A 308 1.11 4.33 7.78
N HIS A 309 0.78 3.44 6.85
CA HIS A 309 0.54 3.83 5.47
C HIS A 309 -0.65 3.07 4.89
N VAL A 310 -1.46 3.78 4.10
CA VAL A 310 -2.64 3.24 3.45
C VAL A 310 -2.67 3.63 1.98
N TRP A 311 -3.23 2.74 1.17
CA TRP A 311 -3.51 2.92 -0.25
C TRP A 311 -4.88 2.35 -0.58
N LEU A 312 -5.21 2.17 -1.85
CA LEU A 312 -6.52 1.69 -2.25
C LEU A 312 -6.44 0.67 -3.39
N GLU A 313 -7.52 -0.05 -3.56
CA GLU A 313 -7.86 -0.76 -4.78
C GLU A 313 -9.12 -0.17 -5.38
N PHE A 314 -9.17 -0.13 -6.70
CA PHE A 314 -10.39 0.13 -7.46
C PHE A 314 -10.80 -1.12 -8.22
N TYR A 315 -12.09 -1.27 -8.44
CA TYR A 315 -12.64 -2.43 -9.10
C TYR A 315 -12.95 -2.14 -10.55
N ILE A 316 -12.38 -2.94 -11.45
CA ILE A 316 -12.71 -2.92 -12.87
C ILE A 316 -13.58 -4.13 -13.17
N PRO A 317 -14.87 -3.95 -13.52
CA PRO A 317 -15.75 -5.05 -13.88
C PRO A 317 -15.15 -5.90 -15.02
N GLY A 318 -15.06 -7.21 -14.81
CA GLY A 318 -14.43 -8.15 -15.74
C GLY A 318 -12.95 -8.44 -15.44
N PHE A 319 -12.24 -7.57 -14.71
CA PHE A 319 -10.84 -7.76 -14.34
C PHE A 319 -10.63 -7.94 -12.83
N GLY A 320 -11.50 -7.35 -11.99
CA GLY A 320 -11.38 -7.44 -10.55
C GLY A 320 -10.74 -6.22 -9.88
N TRP A 321 -10.13 -6.44 -8.72
CA TRP A 321 -9.52 -5.40 -7.91
C TRP A 321 -8.10 -5.09 -8.38
N VAL A 322 -7.81 -3.82 -8.62
CA VAL A 322 -6.53 -3.32 -9.14
C VAL A 322 -5.98 -2.27 -8.17
N PRO A 323 -4.72 -2.35 -7.74
CA PRO A 323 -4.17 -1.45 -6.75
C PRO A 323 -3.78 -0.09 -7.33
N MET A 324 -3.86 0.92 -6.46
CA MET A 324 -3.31 2.26 -6.69
C MET A 324 -2.78 2.83 -5.37
N GLU A 325 -1.56 3.34 -5.40
CA GLU A 325 -1.01 4.07 -4.26
C GLU A 325 -1.65 5.44 -4.09
N SER A 326 -1.61 5.96 -2.86
CA SER A 326 -2.29 7.20 -2.52
C SER A 326 -1.54 8.47 -2.96
N ASN A 327 -0.27 8.61 -2.53
CA ASN A 327 0.46 9.88 -2.65
C ASN A 327 1.95 9.81 -3.04
N PRO A 328 2.64 8.64 -3.14
CA PRO A 328 4.09 8.64 -3.41
C PRO A 328 4.50 9.19 -4.76
N ASP A 329 3.58 9.26 -5.71
CA ASP A 329 3.82 9.83 -7.04
C ASP A 329 3.44 11.32 -7.13
N ASP A 330 3.00 11.93 -6.02
CA ASP A 330 2.77 13.37 -5.87
C ASP A 330 4.11 14.06 -5.52
N ILE A 331 4.98 14.16 -6.52
CA ILE A 331 6.38 14.60 -6.36
C ILE A 331 6.66 16.01 -6.92
N GLN A 332 5.63 16.68 -7.41
CA GLN A 332 5.74 18.01 -8.01
C GLN A 332 4.41 18.75 -7.97
N ASP A 333 4.44 20.08 -8.07
CA ASP A 333 3.24 20.94 -7.92
C ASP A 333 2.14 20.69 -8.96
N ARG A 334 2.51 20.19 -10.14
CA ARG A 334 1.57 19.85 -11.22
C ARG A 334 2.14 18.75 -12.11
N GLY A 335 1.22 17.92 -12.67
CA GLY A 335 1.59 16.85 -13.59
C GLY A 335 2.46 17.27 -14.80
N PRO A 336 3.02 16.31 -15.52
CA PRO A 336 2.66 14.89 -15.48
C PRO A 336 3.27 14.17 -14.26
N TYR A 337 2.45 13.38 -13.57
CA TYR A 337 2.88 12.55 -12.44
C TYR A 337 3.29 11.16 -12.91
N PRO A 338 4.25 10.50 -12.23
CA PRO A 338 4.61 9.11 -12.52
C PRO A 338 3.41 8.17 -12.42
N LEU A 339 3.44 7.09 -13.20
CA LEU A 339 2.41 6.04 -13.22
C LEU A 339 2.88 4.75 -12.57
N ARG A 340 4.05 4.74 -11.92
CA ARG A 340 4.66 3.53 -11.36
C ARG A 340 3.70 2.78 -10.44
N PHE A 341 2.97 3.51 -9.59
CA PHE A 341 2.00 2.95 -8.64
C PHE A 341 0.54 3.16 -9.03
N PHE A 342 0.25 3.62 -10.22
CA PHE A 342 -1.06 3.49 -10.83
C PHE A 342 -1.16 2.09 -11.43
N MET A 343 -2.05 1.26 -10.90
CA MET A 343 -2.16 -0.17 -11.23
C MET A 343 -0.88 -0.97 -10.89
N GLY A 344 -0.17 -0.60 -9.83
CA GLY A 344 1.05 -1.28 -9.40
C GLY A 344 1.36 -1.06 -7.93
N LEU A 345 2.04 -2.03 -7.33
CA LEU A 345 2.59 -1.96 -5.97
C LEU A 345 3.96 -2.62 -5.92
N ALA A 346 4.89 -1.98 -5.21
CA ALA A 346 6.19 -2.57 -4.94
C ALA A 346 6.09 -3.65 -3.85
N TRP A 347 7.09 -4.54 -3.81
CA TRP A 347 7.15 -5.68 -2.89
C TRP A 347 7.00 -5.29 -1.41
N TYR A 348 7.42 -4.12 -1.03
CA TYR A 348 7.40 -3.67 0.36
C TYR A 348 6.02 -3.23 0.88
N HIS A 349 4.98 -3.17 0.05
CA HIS A 349 3.61 -2.95 0.49
C HIS A 349 3.02 -4.26 1.01
N VAL A 350 2.70 -4.33 2.31
CA VAL A 350 2.06 -5.51 2.90
C VAL A 350 0.56 -5.31 3.00
N GLU A 351 -0.19 -6.17 2.32
CA GLU A 351 -1.65 -6.09 2.24
C GLU A 351 -2.30 -6.77 3.44
N ILE A 352 -3.09 -6.01 4.20
CA ILE A 352 -3.76 -6.46 5.42
C ILE A 352 -5.18 -5.91 5.44
N GLY A 353 -6.17 -6.79 5.61
CA GLY A 353 -7.55 -6.39 5.87
C GLY A 353 -8.15 -5.53 4.76
N LYS A 354 -8.23 -6.07 3.54
CA LYS A 354 -8.71 -5.36 2.35
C LYS A 354 -10.19 -4.98 2.48
N GLY A 355 -10.45 -3.69 2.62
CA GLY A 355 -11.81 -3.14 2.74
C GLY A 355 -12.48 -3.36 4.10
N ILE A 356 -11.77 -3.88 5.10
CA ILE A 356 -12.26 -3.99 6.47
C ILE A 356 -11.46 -3.09 7.42
N ARG A 357 -12.01 -2.87 8.62
CA ARG A 357 -11.27 -2.16 9.67
C ARG A 357 -10.09 -3.00 10.15
N PHE A 358 -8.91 -2.39 10.21
CA PHE A 358 -7.70 -3.05 10.70
C PHE A 358 -7.85 -3.52 12.15
N GLN A 359 -8.46 -2.70 13.01
CA GLN A 359 -8.76 -3.04 14.39
C GLN A 359 -10.17 -2.62 14.78
N SER A 360 -10.78 -3.41 15.64
CA SER A 360 -12.05 -3.07 16.29
C SER A 360 -12.13 -3.67 17.70
N LEU A 361 -12.84 -2.96 18.56
CA LEU A 361 -13.10 -3.35 19.94
C LEU A 361 -14.60 -3.56 20.13
N SER A 362 -14.99 -4.60 20.88
CA SER A 362 -16.35 -4.80 21.34
C SER A 362 -16.38 -5.36 22.75
N SER A 363 -17.43 -5.05 23.49
CA SER A 363 -17.68 -5.59 24.84
C SER A 363 -19.03 -6.31 24.82
N GLY A 364 -19.04 -7.60 25.19
CA GLY A 364 -20.26 -8.42 25.16
C GLY A 364 -20.95 -8.44 23.78
N GLY A 365 -20.19 -8.35 22.69
CA GLY A 365 -20.70 -8.30 21.31
C GLY A 365 -21.16 -6.91 20.83
N VAL A 366 -21.09 -5.88 21.67
CA VAL A 366 -21.45 -4.50 21.31
C VAL A 366 -20.18 -3.74 20.95
N PRO A 367 -20.07 -3.16 19.74
CA PRO A 367 -18.91 -2.35 19.35
C PRO A 367 -18.70 -1.17 20.30
N LEU A 368 -17.46 -1.00 20.77
CA LEU A 368 -17.09 0.15 21.56
C LEU A 368 -16.90 1.36 20.65
N LYS A 369 -17.45 2.50 21.03
CA LYS A 369 -17.30 3.74 20.29
C LYS A 369 -15.95 4.35 20.58
N LYS A 370 -15.36 4.97 19.56
CA LYS A 370 -14.04 5.60 19.65
C LYS A 370 -14.01 6.76 20.66
N GLU A 371 -15.13 7.40 20.87
CA GLU A 371 -15.31 8.48 21.87
C GLU A 371 -15.24 7.96 23.31
N ASP A 372 -15.68 6.71 23.53
CA ASP A 372 -15.67 6.08 24.86
C ASP A 372 -14.31 5.45 25.16
N VAL A 373 -13.82 4.64 24.21
CA VAL A 373 -12.53 3.93 24.35
C VAL A 373 -11.86 3.80 23.00
N SER A 374 -10.62 4.24 22.89
CA SER A 374 -9.82 4.05 21.68
C SER A 374 -8.71 3.03 21.88
N VAL A 375 -8.26 2.39 20.81
CA VAL A 375 -7.10 1.49 20.84
C VAL A 375 -5.88 2.20 21.43
N GLY A 376 -5.62 3.46 21.03
CA GLY A 376 -4.48 4.22 21.49
C GLY A 376 -4.51 4.63 22.98
N THR A 377 -5.68 4.59 23.63
CA THR A 377 -5.80 4.79 25.09
C THR A 377 -5.58 3.51 25.89
N LEU A 378 -5.70 2.35 25.24
CA LEU A 378 -5.54 1.04 25.87
C LEU A 378 -4.17 0.43 25.65
N ALA A 379 -3.56 0.62 24.48
CA ALA A 379 -2.34 -0.07 24.12
C ALA A 379 -1.42 0.76 23.22
N ILE A 380 -0.16 0.37 23.24
CA ILE A 380 0.88 0.85 22.33
C ILE A 380 1.17 -0.29 21.34
N ASN A 381 1.10 0.00 20.03
CA ASN A 381 1.45 -1.00 19.04
C ASN A 381 2.93 -0.98 18.68
N HIS A 382 3.48 -2.17 18.45
CA HIS A 382 4.83 -2.41 17.99
C HIS A 382 4.77 -3.18 16.68
N VAL A 383 5.32 -2.59 15.62
CA VAL A 383 5.38 -3.22 14.30
C VAL A 383 6.83 -3.39 13.88
N ARG A 384 7.18 -4.59 13.45
CA ARG A 384 8.53 -4.89 12.95
C ARG A 384 8.48 -5.76 11.72
N PHE A 385 9.43 -5.50 10.83
CA PHE A 385 9.68 -6.28 9.63
C PHE A 385 11.10 -6.83 9.68
N THR A 386 11.27 -8.07 9.25
CA THR A 386 12.59 -8.66 9.02
C THR A 386 12.60 -9.26 7.63
N ILE A 387 13.42 -8.72 6.75
CA ILE A 387 13.64 -9.28 5.41
C ILE A 387 14.56 -10.49 5.57
N LEU A 388 14.09 -11.68 5.20
CA LEU A 388 14.82 -12.91 5.39
C LEU A 388 15.58 -13.33 4.13
N GLU A 389 14.89 -13.33 3.00
CA GLU A 389 15.39 -13.85 1.75
C GLU A 389 14.76 -13.12 0.57
N GLU A 390 15.50 -13.00 -0.52
CA GLU A 390 14.97 -12.59 -1.81
C GLU A 390 14.53 -13.82 -2.59
N LEU A 391 13.36 -13.74 -3.20
CA LEU A 391 12.74 -14.79 -3.99
C LEU A 391 12.87 -14.42 -5.48
N MET A 392 13.66 -15.17 -6.18
CA MET A 392 13.89 -15.02 -7.63
C MET A 392 12.75 -15.60 -8.45
#